data_4f994b4a2294e2d6ae7e7095b8434df9
#
_entry.id   4f994b4a2294e2d6ae7e7095b8434df9
#
_cell.length_a   1.000
_cell.length_b   1.000
_cell.length_c   1.000
_cell.angle_alpha   90.00
_cell.angle_beta   90.00
_cell.angle_gamma   90.00
#
_symmetry.space_group_name_H-M   'P 1'
#
loop_
_entity.id
_entity.type
_entity.pdbx_description
1 polymer ?
#
loop_
_entity_poly.entity_id
_entity_poly.type
_entity_poly.pdbx_seq_one_letter_code
_entity_poly.pdbx_strand_id
1 'polypeptide(L)'
;MPVYNIGICDDDKNMCCELESMLIDIFREFNVHVEIEPWYSGETLCKHLEMGNAFDLLFLDIELLTLNGVEVGKFIRESLNDIKTKIIFISYHKGYAM
;
A
#
# COMPACT_ATOMS: atom_id res chain seq x y z
N MET A 1 -6.57 -12.85 18.75
CA MET A 1 -5.36 -12.38 18.04
C MET A 1 -5.71 -11.17 17.20
N PRO A 2 -4.97 -10.09 17.31
CA PRO A 2 -5.22 -8.95 16.44
C PRO A 2 -4.87 -9.29 14.99
N VAL A 3 -5.63 -8.72 14.08
CA VAL A 3 -5.36 -8.84 12.65
C VAL A 3 -4.91 -7.49 12.15
N TYR A 4 -3.75 -7.45 11.50
CA TYR A 4 -3.24 -6.20 10.93
C TYR A 4 -3.64 -6.08 9.47
N ASN A 5 -4.15 -4.93 9.11
CA ASN A 5 -4.60 -4.65 7.76
C ASN A 5 -3.48 -3.97 6.98
N ILE A 6 -3.08 -4.60 5.89
CA ILE A 6 -2.00 -4.11 5.05
C ILE A 6 -2.54 -3.79 3.67
N GLY A 7 -2.27 -2.58 3.20
CA GLY A 7 -2.60 -2.18 1.85
C GLY A 7 -1.37 -2.21 0.97
N ILE A 8 -1.55 -2.57 -0.29
CA ILE A 8 -0.52 -2.46 -1.32
C ILE A 8 -1.13 -1.68 -2.46
N CYS A 9 -0.52 -0.56 -2.82
CA CYS A 9 -1.01 0.26 -3.92
C CYS A 9 0.06 0.33 -5.01
N ASP A 10 -0.22 -0.33 -6.12
CA ASP A 10 0.68 -0.42 -7.27
C ASP A 10 -0.17 -0.76 -8.49
N ASP A 11 0.04 -0.06 -9.60
CA ASP A 11 -0.71 -0.32 -10.83
C ASP A 11 -0.28 -1.61 -11.54
N ASP A 12 0.83 -2.19 -11.14
CA ASP A 12 1.30 -3.48 -11.67
C ASP A 12 0.77 -4.62 -10.80
N LYS A 13 -0.19 -5.35 -11.34
CA LYS A 13 -0.83 -6.46 -10.61
C LYS A 13 0.14 -7.57 -10.25
N ASN A 14 1.12 -7.83 -11.09
CA ASN A 14 2.12 -8.85 -10.81
C ASN A 14 2.97 -8.47 -9.61
N MET A 15 3.34 -7.21 -9.51
CA MET A 15 4.10 -6.71 -8.36
C MET A 15 3.28 -6.79 -7.08
N CYS A 16 1.99 -6.49 -7.16
CA CYS A 16 1.10 -6.65 -6.01
C CYS A 16 1.06 -8.10 -5.54
N CYS A 17 0.94 -9.04 -6.46
CA CYS A 17 0.90 -10.46 -6.13
C CYS A 17 2.21 -10.95 -5.52
N GLU A 18 3.33 -10.53 -6.08
CA GLU A 18 4.65 -10.92 -5.56
C GLU A 18 4.88 -10.37 -4.15
N LEU A 19 4.56 -9.11 -3.94
CA LEU A 19 4.73 -8.48 -2.65
C LEU A 19 3.79 -9.11 -1.61
N GLU A 20 2.54 -9.34 -1.99
CA GLU A 20 1.57 -9.98 -1.10
C GLU A 20 2.06 -11.35 -0.65
N SER A 21 2.52 -12.18 -1.58
CA SER A 21 3.04 -13.52 -1.29
C SER A 21 4.21 -13.47 -0.33
N MET A 22 5.13 -12.55 -0.57
CA MET A 22 6.31 -12.35 0.27
C MET A 22 5.91 -11.93 1.69
N LEU A 23 4.98 -11.00 1.80
CA LEU A 23 4.52 -10.51 3.11
C LEU A 23 3.78 -11.58 3.90
N ILE A 24 2.96 -12.39 3.23
CA ILE A 24 2.27 -13.50 3.87
C ILE A 24 3.28 -14.47 4.49
N ASP A 25 4.31 -14.82 3.74
CA ASP A 25 5.33 -15.74 4.23
C ASP A 25 6.09 -15.19 5.42
N ILE A 26 6.49 -13.91 5.34
CA ILE A 26 7.23 -13.26 6.42
C ILE A 26 6.39 -13.20 7.70
N PHE A 27 5.17 -12.72 7.60
CA PHE A 27 4.33 -12.56 8.78
C PHE A 27 3.92 -13.90 9.38
N ARG A 28 3.79 -14.94 8.54
CA ARG A 28 3.52 -16.29 9.03
C ARG A 28 4.65 -16.79 9.91
N GLU A 29 5.90 -16.52 9.54
CA GLU A 29 7.05 -16.92 10.35
C GLU A 29 7.06 -16.27 11.73
N PHE A 30 6.51 -15.06 11.82
CA PHE A 30 6.43 -14.34 13.10
C PHE A 30 5.12 -14.59 13.83
N ASN A 31 4.27 -15.48 13.34
CA ASN A 31 2.93 -15.75 13.91
C ASN A 31 2.07 -14.50 14.01
N VAL A 32 2.17 -13.62 13.03
CA VAL A 32 1.37 -12.40 12.95
C VAL A 32 0.30 -12.58 11.90
N HIS A 33 -0.95 -12.34 12.29
CA HIS A 33 -2.09 -12.42 11.36
C HIS A 33 -2.24 -11.12 10.60
N VAL A 34 -2.27 -11.23 9.27
CA VAL A 34 -2.44 -10.07 8.40
C VAL A 34 -3.52 -10.32 7.37
N GLU A 35 -4.19 -9.26 6.98
CA GLU A 35 -5.08 -9.25 5.81
C GLU A 35 -4.48 -8.23 4.84
N ILE A 36 -4.26 -8.65 3.62
CA ILE A 36 -3.60 -7.82 2.62
C ILE A 36 -4.58 -7.52 1.50
N GLU A 37 -4.68 -6.24 1.16
CA GLU A 37 -5.61 -5.78 0.14
C GLU A 37 -4.85 -4.99 -0.92
N PRO A 38 -4.88 -5.44 -2.18
CA PRO A 38 -4.20 -4.72 -3.25
C PRO A 38 -5.09 -3.64 -3.85
N TRP A 39 -4.48 -2.52 -4.19
CA TRP A 39 -5.10 -1.39 -4.88
C TRP A 39 -4.25 -1.05 -6.10
N TYR A 40 -4.91 -0.82 -7.23
CA TYR A 40 -4.21 -0.67 -8.49
C TYR A 40 -4.16 0.76 -9.00
N SER A 41 -4.68 1.70 -8.24
CA SER A 41 -4.57 3.12 -8.54
C SER A 41 -4.66 3.95 -7.27
N GLY A 42 -4.06 5.14 -7.32
CA GLY A 42 -4.14 6.06 -6.19
C GLY A 42 -5.56 6.55 -5.97
N GLU A 43 -6.30 6.74 -7.05
CA GLU A 43 -7.68 7.25 -6.99
C GLU A 43 -8.61 6.29 -6.26
N THR A 44 -8.55 5.00 -6.59
CA THR A 44 -9.42 4.02 -5.93
C THR A 44 -9.05 3.84 -4.48
N LEU A 45 -7.77 3.87 -4.17
CA LEU A 45 -7.32 3.81 -2.78
C LEU A 45 -7.83 5.02 -1.98
N CYS A 46 -7.68 6.22 -2.52
CA CYS A 46 -8.14 7.43 -1.83
C CYS A 46 -9.64 7.40 -1.56
N LYS A 47 -10.43 6.92 -2.52
CA LYS A 47 -11.88 6.79 -2.31
C LYS A 47 -12.20 5.84 -1.17
N HIS A 48 -11.48 4.72 -1.11
CA HIS A 48 -11.66 3.74 -0.03
C HIS A 48 -11.35 4.37 1.33
N LEU A 49 -10.27 5.12 1.39
CA LEU A 49 -9.85 5.78 2.64
C LEU A 49 -10.81 6.90 3.05
N GLU A 50 -11.38 7.61 2.09
CA GLU A 50 -12.38 8.65 2.37
C GLU A 50 -13.65 8.09 3.04
N MET A 51 -13.92 6.81 2.81
CA MET A 51 -15.07 6.14 3.40
C MET A 51 -14.83 5.73 4.86
N GLY A 52 -13.71 6.11 5.44
CA GLY A 52 -13.37 5.82 6.83
C GLY A 52 -12.56 4.57 7.04
N ASN A 53 -12.12 3.92 5.96
CA ASN A 53 -11.26 2.75 6.06
C ASN A 53 -9.80 3.18 6.28
N ALA A 54 -9.03 2.34 6.93
CA ALA A 54 -7.63 2.64 7.20
C ALA A 54 -6.82 1.34 7.20
N PHE A 55 -5.52 1.48 7.01
CA PHE A 55 -4.59 0.36 7.09
C PHE A 55 -3.61 0.60 8.23
N ASP A 56 -3.09 -0.49 8.77
CA ASP A 56 -2.00 -0.41 9.75
C ASP A 56 -0.69 -0.11 9.02
N LEU A 57 -0.53 -0.71 7.86
CA LEU A 57 0.67 -0.58 7.03
C LEU A 57 0.24 -0.45 5.58
N LEU A 58 0.80 0.50 4.87
CA LEU A 58 0.50 0.74 3.47
C LEU A 58 1.78 0.82 2.66
N PHE A 59 1.92 -0.12 1.71
CA PHE A 59 3.00 -0.08 0.72
C PHE A 59 2.49 0.70 -0.48
N LEU A 60 3.19 1.74 -0.85
CA LEU A 60 2.68 2.73 -1.80
C LEU A 60 3.72 3.00 -2.88
N ASP A 61 3.42 2.61 -4.09
CA ASP A 61 4.29 2.87 -5.24
C ASP A 61 4.32 4.36 -5.52
N ILE A 62 5.50 4.92 -5.61
CA ILE A 62 5.68 6.34 -5.93
C ILE A 62 5.23 6.62 -7.36
N GLU A 63 5.48 5.68 -8.27
CA GLU A 63 5.24 5.87 -9.70
C GLU A 63 3.87 5.36 -10.16
N LEU A 64 2.82 5.78 -9.49
CA LEU A 64 1.47 5.50 -9.96
C LEU A 64 1.13 6.41 -11.14
N LEU A 65 0.22 5.93 -12.00
CA LEU A 65 -0.06 6.59 -13.26
C LEU A 65 -0.63 8.00 -13.13
N THR A 66 -1.84 8.14 -12.63
CA THR A 66 -2.53 9.43 -12.60
C THR A 66 -2.22 10.21 -11.32
N LEU A 67 -2.53 9.62 -10.20
CA LEU A 67 -2.27 10.20 -8.89
C LEU A 67 -1.09 9.43 -8.30
N ASN A 68 0.07 10.05 -8.21
CA ASN A 68 1.28 9.35 -7.79
C ASN A 68 1.30 9.08 -6.29
N GLY A 69 2.24 8.23 -5.86
CA GLY A 69 2.31 7.81 -4.48
C GLY A 69 2.57 8.93 -3.48
N VAL A 70 3.35 9.93 -3.86
CA VAL A 70 3.63 11.06 -2.98
C VAL A 70 2.36 11.85 -2.73
N GLU A 71 1.57 12.06 -3.78
CA GLU A 71 0.28 12.76 -3.66
C GLU A 71 -0.70 12.00 -2.78
N VAL A 72 -0.74 10.66 -2.92
CA VAL A 72 -1.57 9.81 -2.06
C VAL A 72 -1.12 9.92 -0.60
N GLY A 73 0.17 9.88 -0.36
CA GLY A 73 0.74 10.03 0.99
C GLY A 73 0.35 11.37 1.61
N LYS A 74 0.44 12.45 0.85
CA LYS A 74 0.02 13.77 1.31
C LYS A 74 -1.46 13.80 1.63
N PHE A 75 -2.28 13.20 0.79
CA PHE A 75 -3.72 13.12 1.01
C PHE A 75 -4.03 12.43 2.35
N ILE A 76 -3.35 11.32 2.63
CA ILE A 76 -3.54 10.59 3.88
C ILE A 76 -3.18 11.46 5.08
N ARG A 77 -2.03 12.13 5.04
CA ARG A 77 -1.53 12.92 6.17
C ARG A 77 -2.28 14.23 6.34
N GLU A 78 -2.54 14.94 5.26
CA GLU A 78 -3.06 16.31 5.30
C GLU A 78 -4.58 16.38 5.20
N SER A 79 -5.17 15.64 4.25
CA SER A 79 -6.62 15.70 4.05
C SER A 79 -7.39 14.81 5.01
N LEU A 80 -6.88 13.62 5.29
CA LEU A 80 -7.53 12.68 6.21
C LEU A 80 -7.03 12.81 7.64
N ASN A 81 -5.97 13.56 7.86
CA ASN A 81 -5.33 13.72 9.17
C ASN A 81 -4.95 12.38 9.81
N ASP A 82 -4.64 11.41 8.98
CA ASP A 82 -4.23 10.10 9.46
C ASP A 82 -2.71 10.09 9.67
N ILE A 83 -2.31 10.08 10.93
CA ILE A 83 -0.90 10.01 11.31
C ILE A 83 -0.52 8.63 11.83
N LYS A 84 -1.46 7.69 11.86
CA LYS A 84 -1.25 6.36 12.43
C LYS A 84 -0.84 5.33 11.40
N THR A 85 -1.37 5.40 10.20
CA THR A 85 -1.02 4.47 9.13
C THR A 85 0.47 4.58 8.82
N LYS A 86 1.19 3.46 8.92
CA LYS A 86 2.59 3.41 8.51
C LYS A 86 2.65 3.33 6.99
N ILE A 87 3.35 4.25 6.36
CA ILE A 87 3.47 4.28 4.91
C ILE A 87 4.89 3.92 4.52
N ILE A 88 5.03 2.93 3.65
CA ILE A 88 6.31 2.55 3.06
C ILE A 88 6.22 2.84 1.58
N PHE A 89 7.01 3.79 1.13
CA PHE A 89 7.07 4.11 -0.29
C PHE A 89 7.95 3.09 -1.01
N ILE A 90 7.45 2.62 -2.14
CA ILE A 90 8.17 1.67 -2.98
C ILE A 90 8.57 2.40 -4.25
N SER A 91 9.84 2.24 -4.64
CA SER A 91 10.34 2.78 -5.90
C SER A 91 11.16 1.69 -6.57
N TYR A 92 10.78 1.35 -7.79
CA TYR A 92 11.57 0.44 -8.60
C TYR A 92 11.53 0.94 -10.04
N HIS A 93 12.64 0.75 -10.72
CA HIS A 93 12.80 1.27 -12.07
C HIS A 93 12.46 0.20 -13.08
N LYS A 94 11.27 0.32 -13.65
CA LYS A 94 10.85 -0.58 -14.73
C LYS A 94 11.54 -0.16 -16.03
N GLY A 95 12.15 -1.11 -16.70
CA GLY A 95 12.71 -0.87 -18.01
C GLY A 95 14.07 -0.19 -18.02
N TYR A 96 14.71 -0.02 -16.89
CA TYR A 96 16.08 0.48 -16.85
C TYR A 96 17.05 -0.67 -17.00
N ALA A 97 17.82 -0.61 -18.07
CA ALA A 97 18.97 -1.48 -18.22
C ALA A 97 20.15 -0.77 -17.59
N MET A 98 20.59 -1.28 -16.50
CA MET A 98 21.72 -0.69 -15.80
C MET A 98 23.00 -1.38 -16.23
#